data_a43301d959b6900064d7605d43d9cd86
#
_entry.id   a43301d959b6900064d7605d43d9cd86
#
_cell.length_a   1.000
_cell.length_b   1.000
_cell.length_c   1.000
_cell.angle_alpha   90.00
_cell.angle_beta   90.00
_cell.angle_gamma   90.00
#
_symmetry.space_group_name_H-M   'P 1'
#
loop_
_entity.id
_entity.type
_entity.pdbx_description
1 polymer ?
#
loop_
_entity_poly.entity_id
_entity_poly.type
_entity_poly.pdbx_seq_one_letter_code
_entity_poly.pdbx_strand_id
1 'polypeptide(L)'
;MAEDDKKKPGKEATVPEGSRPPAEARTEDNKVRPAQRQYAQTRRGQDEVPKTGHSWDGIEEYDNPMPRWWLWTFYITIVWAIIYMILYPAWPLVTQATSGILGYSSRDEVAQEIAEFEARNEMFFQRLIETEVADLREDPELERFAVQAGNSVFAAHCSQCHGTGGAGVQAAGYPNLLTDDWLWGGTLEDIHDSVAHGIRNETDPDARDSQMPAFGEMGMLDDEEIDQVIEFVLSLSGQEHDADLAEPGAEIYQAQCAACHGQEGEGERSLGAPALDNQIWLYGGDRDALRETIYYSRAGVMPAFSERLREAEIRAVAVYVHQLGGGE
;
A
#
# COMPACT_ATOMS: atom_id res chain seq x y z
N MET A 1 -1.52 37.00 25.00
CA MET A 1 -0.28 37.66 25.41
C MET A 1 0.75 37.26 24.38
N ALA A 2 0.99 38.15 23.44
CA ALA A 2 1.89 37.97 22.31
C ALA A 2 3.29 38.43 22.71
N GLU A 3 4.30 37.68 22.43
CA GLU A 3 5.68 38.08 22.57
C GLU A 3 6.35 38.09 21.19
N ASP A 4 6.74 39.29 20.86
CA ASP A 4 7.34 39.79 19.63
C ASP A 4 8.84 39.38 19.59
N ASP A 5 9.26 38.58 18.64
CA ASP A 5 10.68 38.24 18.46
C ASP A 5 11.24 39.01 17.25
N LYS A 6 11.93 40.13 17.58
CA LYS A 6 12.56 41.06 16.64
C LYS A 6 13.79 40.43 15.98
N LYS A 7 13.70 40.15 14.70
CA LYS A 7 14.80 39.77 13.82
C LYS A 7 15.69 40.99 13.50
N LYS A 8 16.96 40.96 13.90
CA LYS A 8 17.98 41.99 13.61
C LYS A 8 18.31 42.00 12.09
N PRO A 9 18.60 43.20 11.53
CA PRO A 9 18.99 43.33 10.13
C PRO A 9 20.47 42.92 9.92
N GLY A 10 20.69 42.11 8.86
CA GLY A 10 22.01 41.69 8.41
C GLY A 10 22.82 42.86 7.81
N LYS A 11 24.11 42.88 8.09
CA LYS A 11 25.08 43.84 7.62
C LYS A 11 25.24 43.79 6.11
N GLU A 12 25.08 44.95 5.46
CA GLU A 12 25.51 45.22 4.09
C GLU A 12 27.00 45.04 3.94
N ALA A 13 27.42 44.19 3.01
CA ALA A 13 28.81 44.02 2.60
C ALA A 13 29.15 45.15 1.61
N THR A 14 29.95 46.11 2.04
CA THR A 14 30.55 47.13 1.18
C THR A 14 31.59 46.52 0.25
N VAL A 15 31.36 46.64 -1.05
CA VAL A 15 32.34 46.32 -2.11
C VAL A 15 33.35 47.44 -2.19
N PRO A 16 34.66 47.17 -2.17
CA PRO A 16 35.69 48.21 -2.26
C PRO A 16 35.74 48.82 -3.66
N GLU A 17 35.65 50.12 -3.68
CA GLU A 17 35.89 50.99 -4.84
C GLU A 17 37.38 51.01 -5.19
N GLY A 18 37.77 50.44 -6.32
CA GLY A 18 39.17 50.53 -6.76
C GLY A 18 39.51 49.58 -7.90
N SER A 19 39.34 50.05 -9.10
CA SER A 19 40.23 49.97 -10.26
C SER A 19 39.42 50.05 -11.57
N ARG A 20 39.11 51.24 -12.00
CA ARG A 20 38.85 51.49 -13.43
C ARG A 20 40.21 51.47 -14.16
N PRO A 21 40.39 50.64 -15.20
CA PRO A 21 41.54 50.76 -16.05
C PRO A 21 41.46 52.06 -16.89
N PRO A 22 42.59 52.67 -17.26
CA PRO A 22 42.62 53.94 -17.98
C PRO A 22 42.04 53.82 -19.43
N ALA A 23 41.47 54.92 -19.89
CA ALA A 23 40.69 55.05 -21.13
C ALA A 23 41.53 55.06 -22.45
N GLU A 24 42.73 54.48 -22.47
CA GLU A 24 43.61 54.52 -23.64
C GLU A 24 44.05 53.16 -24.18
N ALA A 25 43.12 52.21 -24.32
CA ALA A 25 43.39 50.98 -25.07
C ALA A 25 42.15 50.55 -25.89
N ARG A 26 41.60 51.49 -26.66
CA ARG A 26 40.48 51.21 -27.62
C ARG A 26 40.78 51.68 -29.04
N THR A 27 41.92 51.28 -29.57
CA THR A 27 42.18 51.29 -31.01
C THR A 27 43.07 50.11 -31.31
N GLU A 28 42.49 49.07 -31.84
CA GLU A 28 43.03 47.99 -32.64
C GLU A 28 42.44 46.65 -32.19
N ASP A 29 41.31 46.30 -32.74
CA ASP A 29 41.02 44.99 -33.32
C ASP A 29 39.53 44.90 -33.77
N ASN A 30 39.17 45.77 -34.71
CA ASN A 30 37.86 45.65 -35.39
C ASN A 30 38.00 44.74 -36.61
N LYS A 31 38.63 43.57 -36.45
CA LYS A 31 38.54 42.46 -37.41
C LYS A 31 37.53 41.45 -36.91
N VAL A 32 36.25 41.82 -36.97
CA VAL A 32 35.16 40.85 -36.85
C VAL A 32 35.41 39.70 -37.82
N ARG A 33 35.61 38.48 -37.28
CA ARG A 33 35.82 37.27 -38.07
C ARG A 33 34.69 37.11 -39.12
N PRO A 34 34.99 36.62 -40.37
CA PRO A 34 33.98 36.50 -41.43
C PRO A 34 32.71 35.76 -41.01
N ALA A 35 32.83 34.75 -40.16
CA ALA A 35 31.71 34.00 -39.60
C ALA A 35 30.77 34.86 -38.70
N GLN A 36 31.29 35.81 -37.92
CA GLN A 36 30.50 36.73 -37.14
C GLN A 36 29.81 37.80 -37.99
N ARG A 37 30.38 38.18 -39.13
CA ARG A 37 29.72 39.04 -40.10
C ARG A 37 28.57 38.33 -40.82
N GLN A 38 28.74 37.07 -41.20
CA GLN A 38 27.64 36.28 -41.76
C GLN A 38 26.49 36.11 -40.75
N TYR A 39 26.80 35.84 -39.47
CA TYR A 39 25.77 35.71 -38.41
C TYR A 39 25.05 37.04 -38.15
N ALA A 40 25.75 38.17 -38.22
CA ALA A 40 25.14 39.49 -38.07
C ALA A 40 24.35 39.93 -39.33
N GLN A 41 24.73 39.44 -40.53
CA GLN A 41 23.99 39.72 -41.76
C GLN A 41 22.76 38.83 -41.93
N THR A 42 22.79 37.56 -41.45
CA THR A 42 21.61 36.71 -41.42
C THR A 42 20.58 37.19 -40.38
N ARG A 43 20.99 37.93 -39.35
CA ARG A 43 20.06 38.57 -38.40
C ARG A 43 19.43 39.89 -38.91
N ARG A 44 20.01 40.53 -39.93
CA ARG A 44 19.50 41.80 -40.47
C ARG A 44 18.40 41.65 -41.51
N GLY A 45 18.04 40.44 -41.87
CA GLY A 45 16.96 40.12 -42.81
C GLY A 45 15.78 39.37 -42.22
N GLN A 46 15.75 39.14 -40.93
CA GLN A 46 14.52 38.75 -40.27
C GLN A 46 13.74 40.01 -39.98
N ASP A 47 12.68 40.26 -40.75
CA ASP A 47 11.63 41.19 -40.38
C ASP A 47 11.39 41.06 -38.90
N GLU A 48 11.51 42.13 -38.12
CA GLU A 48 11.26 42.11 -36.69
C GLU A 48 9.82 41.62 -36.49
N VAL A 49 9.71 40.39 -36.00
CA VAL A 49 8.40 39.79 -35.72
C VAL A 49 7.70 40.74 -34.75
N PRO A 50 6.51 41.24 -35.06
CA PRO A 50 5.79 42.13 -34.15
C PRO A 50 5.55 41.47 -32.83
N LYS A 51 5.60 42.25 -31.76
CA LYS A 51 5.24 41.84 -30.43
C LYS A 51 3.71 41.94 -30.24
N THR A 52 3.15 41.05 -29.40
CA THR A 52 1.69 41.04 -29.12
C THR A 52 1.20 42.29 -28.42
N GLY A 53 2.10 43.14 -27.90
CA GLY A 53 1.76 44.37 -27.18
C GLY A 53 1.44 44.15 -25.71
N HIS A 54 1.53 42.96 -25.23
CA HIS A 54 1.36 42.62 -23.80
C HIS A 54 2.72 42.35 -23.16
N SER A 55 2.90 42.81 -21.91
CA SER A 55 4.11 42.52 -21.11
C SER A 55 3.67 41.99 -19.74
N TRP A 56 4.23 40.86 -19.33
CA TRP A 56 4.01 40.24 -18.02
C TRP A 56 5.35 40.19 -17.30
N ASP A 57 5.50 40.94 -16.24
CA ASP A 57 6.73 41.05 -15.46
C ASP A 57 8.00 41.38 -16.33
N GLY A 58 7.81 42.19 -17.38
CA GLY A 58 8.87 42.59 -18.31
C GLY A 58 9.17 41.57 -19.42
N ILE A 59 8.46 40.46 -19.49
CA ILE A 59 8.53 39.47 -20.57
C ILE A 59 7.50 39.81 -21.64
N GLU A 60 7.94 39.98 -22.88
CA GLU A 60 7.09 40.24 -24.03
C GLU A 60 7.11 39.09 -25.00
N GLU A 61 5.98 38.79 -25.63
CA GLU A 61 5.82 37.71 -26.59
C GLU A 61 5.88 38.21 -28.01
N TYR A 62 6.50 37.41 -28.91
CA TYR A 62 6.47 37.67 -30.34
C TYR A 62 5.20 37.11 -30.98
N ASP A 63 4.57 37.91 -31.85
CA ASP A 63 3.39 37.52 -32.61
C ASP A 63 3.81 36.70 -33.83
N ASN A 64 4.24 35.47 -33.61
CA ASN A 64 4.63 34.54 -34.66
C ASN A 64 3.42 33.83 -35.26
N PRO A 65 3.23 33.80 -36.58
CA PRO A 65 2.18 33.01 -37.18
C PRO A 65 2.39 31.53 -36.90
N MET A 66 1.33 30.85 -36.49
CA MET A 66 1.40 29.41 -36.21
C MET A 66 1.77 28.62 -37.46
N PRO A 67 2.64 27.59 -37.34
CA PRO A 67 3.01 26.73 -38.47
C PRO A 67 1.75 26.08 -39.09
N ARG A 68 1.71 26.01 -40.43
CA ARG A 68 0.56 25.45 -41.15
C ARG A 68 0.23 24.01 -40.75
N TRP A 69 1.26 23.18 -40.52
CA TRP A 69 1.04 21.80 -40.09
C TRP A 69 0.31 21.75 -38.74
N TRP A 70 0.65 22.66 -37.81
CA TRP A 70 0.01 22.77 -36.51
C TRP A 70 -1.46 23.15 -36.65
N LEU A 71 -1.78 24.15 -37.48
CA LEU A 71 -3.16 24.58 -37.75
C LEU A 71 -3.98 23.45 -38.34
N TRP A 72 -3.44 22.68 -39.28
CA TRP A 72 -4.11 21.53 -39.86
C TRP A 72 -4.40 20.46 -38.80
N THR A 73 -3.41 20.14 -37.98
CA THR A 73 -3.59 19.20 -36.88
C THR A 73 -4.70 19.67 -35.92
N PHE A 74 -4.68 20.96 -35.58
CA PHE A 74 -5.70 21.54 -34.70
C PHE A 74 -7.13 21.44 -35.31
N TYR A 75 -7.32 21.76 -36.58
CA TYR A 75 -8.62 21.63 -37.21
C TYR A 75 -9.05 20.15 -37.34
N ILE A 76 -8.13 19.25 -37.64
CA ILE A 76 -8.42 17.80 -37.68
C ILE A 76 -8.89 17.32 -36.29
N THR A 77 -8.25 17.75 -35.21
CA THR A 77 -8.68 17.37 -33.86
C THR A 77 -10.08 17.91 -33.52
N ILE A 78 -10.41 19.13 -33.96
CA ILE A 78 -11.77 19.68 -33.78
C ILE A 78 -12.80 18.84 -34.53
N VAL A 79 -12.55 18.51 -35.78
CA VAL A 79 -13.47 17.67 -36.59
C VAL A 79 -13.62 16.30 -35.96
N TRP A 80 -12.50 15.70 -35.51
CA TRP A 80 -12.50 14.42 -34.82
C TRP A 80 -13.31 14.50 -33.52
N ALA A 81 -13.14 15.54 -32.71
CA ALA A 81 -13.87 15.75 -31.47
C ALA A 81 -15.39 15.85 -31.71
N ILE A 82 -15.81 16.56 -32.76
CA ILE A 82 -17.24 16.67 -33.11
C ILE A 82 -17.80 15.28 -33.50
N ILE A 83 -17.08 14.52 -34.31
CA ILE A 83 -17.46 13.15 -34.69
C ILE A 83 -17.54 12.28 -33.45
N TYR A 84 -16.56 12.35 -32.56
CA TYR A 84 -16.52 11.59 -31.33
C TYR A 84 -17.72 11.90 -30.42
N MET A 85 -18.07 13.20 -30.25
CA MET A 85 -19.21 13.60 -29.43
C MET A 85 -20.58 13.14 -30.00
N ILE A 86 -20.66 12.90 -31.30
CA ILE A 86 -21.86 12.33 -31.94
C ILE A 86 -21.94 10.82 -31.71
N LEU A 87 -20.81 10.11 -31.80
CA LEU A 87 -20.74 8.65 -31.72
C LEU A 87 -20.80 8.14 -30.28
N TYR A 88 -20.15 8.82 -29.35
CA TYR A 88 -19.95 8.38 -27.96
C TYR A 88 -20.66 9.30 -26.95
N PRO A 89 -20.88 8.85 -25.71
CA PRO A 89 -21.39 9.71 -24.64
C PRO A 89 -20.46 10.91 -24.41
N ALA A 90 -20.98 12.13 -24.49
CA ALA A 90 -20.14 13.33 -24.43
C ALA A 90 -20.72 14.46 -23.59
N TRP A 91 -22.02 14.73 -23.70
CA TRP A 91 -22.64 15.88 -23.04
C TRP A 91 -23.32 15.48 -21.73
N PRO A 92 -22.90 16.06 -20.59
CA PRO A 92 -23.59 15.87 -19.33
C PRO A 92 -24.95 16.57 -19.36
N LEU A 93 -26.00 15.84 -19.05
CA LEU A 93 -27.35 16.34 -18.80
C LEU A 93 -27.65 16.31 -17.30
N VAL A 94 -28.81 16.79 -16.87
CA VAL A 94 -29.17 16.89 -15.43
C VAL A 94 -29.17 15.52 -14.74
N THR A 95 -29.63 14.47 -15.42
CA THR A 95 -29.76 13.12 -14.84
C THR A 95 -28.89 12.06 -15.53
N GLN A 96 -28.36 12.35 -16.71
CA GLN A 96 -27.59 11.40 -17.50
C GLN A 96 -26.69 12.14 -18.50
N ALA A 97 -25.79 11.43 -19.19
CA ALA A 97 -25.09 11.95 -20.36
C ALA A 97 -25.81 11.55 -21.65
N THR A 98 -25.50 12.20 -22.78
CA THR A 98 -25.94 11.73 -24.10
C THR A 98 -25.34 10.36 -24.37
N SER A 99 -26.15 9.42 -24.88
CA SER A 99 -25.66 8.05 -25.13
C SER A 99 -24.76 7.90 -26.37
N GLY A 100 -24.79 8.90 -27.25
CA GLY A 100 -24.18 8.79 -28.60
C GLY A 100 -24.91 7.80 -29.52
N ILE A 101 -24.56 7.84 -30.80
CA ILE A 101 -25.23 6.95 -31.82
C ILE A 101 -24.84 5.48 -31.63
N LEU A 102 -23.60 5.22 -31.13
CA LEU A 102 -23.14 3.85 -30.90
C LEU A 102 -23.74 3.21 -29.64
N GLY A 103 -24.42 3.96 -28.77
CA GLY A 103 -24.98 3.46 -27.52
C GLY A 103 -23.91 2.90 -26.56
N TYR A 104 -22.68 3.37 -26.68
CA TYR A 104 -21.56 2.89 -25.87
C TYR A 104 -21.77 3.19 -24.39
N SER A 105 -21.51 2.20 -23.57
CA SER A 105 -21.50 2.31 -22.12
C SER A 105 -20.29 1.55 -21.56
N SER A 106 -19.38 2.25 -20.90
CA SER A 106 -18.22 1.62 -20.27
C SER A 106 -18.63 0.63 -19.17
N ARG A 107 -19.78 0.86 -18.52
CA ARG A 107 -20.31 -0.08 -17.51
C ARG A 107 -20.79 -1.38 -18.14
N ASP A 108 -21.47 -1.28 -19.29
CA ASP A 108 -21.95 -2.46 -19.99
C ASP A 108 -20.81 -3.26 -20.61
N GLU A 109 -19.76 -2.58 -21.09
CA GLU A 109 -18.54 -3.22 -21.58
C GLU A 109 -17.85 -4.00 -20.47
N VAL A 110 -17.60 -3.37 -19.31
CA VAL A 110 -17.04 -4.05 -18.14
C VAL A 110 -17.91 -5.21 -17.68
N ALA A 111 -19.24 -5.04 -17.65
CA ALA A 111 -20.16 -6.12 -17.30
C ALA A 111 -20.08 -7.30 -18.27
N GLN A 112 -19.92 -7.03 -19.58
CA GLN A 112 -19.71 -8.07 -20.58
C GLN A 112 -18.36 -8.78 -20.42
N GLU A 113 -17.28 -8.04 -20.19
CA GLU A 113 -15.95 -8.63 -19.95
C GLU A 113 -15.95 -9.52 -18.71
N ILE A 114 -16.61 -9.10 -17.61
CA ILE A 114 -16.78 -9.91 -16.41
C ILE A 114 -17.56 -11.19 -16.73
N ALA A 115 -18.71 -11.06 -17.41
CA ALA A 115 -19.54 -12.21 -17.76
C ALA A 115 -18.80 -13.20 -18.68
N GLU A 116 -18.02 -12.70 -19.63
CA GLU A 116 -17.19 -13.55 -20.50
C GLU A 116 -16.06 -14.25 -19.71
N PHE A 117 -15.42 -13.55 -18.76
CA PHE A 117 -14.42 -14.15 -17.88
C PHE A 117 -15.03 -15.25 -17.03
N GLU A 118 -16.17 -14.99 -16.40
CA GLU A 118 -16.92 -15.98 -15.60
C GLU A 118 -17.32 -17.19 -16.44
N ALA A 119 -17.89 -16.98 -17.61
CA ALA A 119 -18.30 -18.08 -18.49
C ALA A 119 -17.10 -18.94 -18.96
N ARG A 120 -15.96 -18.34 -19.24
CA ARG A 120 -14.74 -19.09 -19.62
C ARG A 120 -14.18 -19.93 -18.48
N ASN A 121 -14.34 -19.47 -17.24
CA ASN A 121 -13.74 -20.10 -16.06
C ASN A 121 -14.77 -20.86 -15.20
N GLU A 122 -16.04 -20.88 -15.59
CA GLU A 122 -17.14 -21.51 -14.84
C GLU A 122 -16.80 -22.94 -14.43
N MET A 123 -16.22 -23.73 -15.34
CA MET A 123 -15.84 -25.11 -15.05
C MET A 123 -14.84 -25.20 -13.88
N PHE A 124 -13.87 -24.29 -13.79
CA PHE A 124 -12.90 -24.26 -12.70
C PHE A 124 -13.53 -23.77 -11.39
N PHE A 125 -14.40 -22.77 -11.46
CA PHE A 125 -15.12 -22.29 -10.27
C PHE A 125 -16.02 -23.39 -9.69
N GLN A 126 -16.71 -24.15 -10.53
CA GLN A 126 -17.51 -25.29 -10.07
C GLN A 126 -16.62 -26.38 -9.46
N ARG A 127 -15.49 -26.74 -10.09
CA ARG A 127 -14.55 -27.70 -9.53
C ARG A 127 -13.99 -27.25 -8.18
N LEU A 128 -13.71 -25.97 -8.00
CA LEU A 128 -13.26 -25.45 -6.71
C LEU A 128 -14.30 -25.65 -5.60
N ILE A 129 -15.59 -25.52 -5.92
CA ILE A 129 -16.68 -25.71 -4.96
C ILE A 129 -16.92 -27.19 -4.67
N GLU A 130 -16.86 -28.06 -5.70
CA GLU A 130 -17.16 -29.48 -5.61
C GLU A 130 -16.03 -30.32 -4.99
N THR A 131 -14.77 -29.83 -5.03
CA THR A 131 -13.61 -30.51 -4.46
C THR A 131 -13.54 -30.20 -2.96
N GLU A 132 -13.27 -31.20 -2.13
CA GLU A 132 -12.98 -30.98 -0.71
C GLU A 132 -11.81 -29.99 -0.53
N VAL A 133 -11.87 -29.12 0.48
CA VAL A 133 -10.87 -28.05 0.67
C VAL A 133 -9.46 -28.62 0.82
N ALA A 134 -9.31 -29.70 1.59
CA ALA A 134 -8.03 -30.39 1.78
C ALA A 134 -7.40 -30.89 0.48
N ASP A 135 -8.23 -31.30 -0.48
CA ASP A 135 -7.79 -31.97 -1.71
C ASP A 135 -7.54 -30.99 -2.89
N LEU A 136 -7.79 -29.66 -2.68
CA LEU A 136 -7.68 -28.65 -3.75
C LEU A 136 -6.30 -28.60 -4.43
N ARG A 137 -5.26 -29.00 -3.74
CA ARG A 137 -3.89 -29.04 -4.25
C ARG A 137 -3.47 -30.37 -4.90
N GLU A 138 -4.31 -31.39 -4.81
CA GLU A 138 -4.02 -32.69 -5.43
C GLU A 138 -4.14 -32.66 -6.96
N ASP A 139 -4.95 -31.73 -7.49
CA ASP A 139 -5.10 -31.50 -8.93
C ASP A 139 -4.24 -30.32 -9.39
N PRO A 140 -3.12 -30.54 -10.12
CA PRO A 140 -2.20 -29.47 -10.50
C PRO A 140 -2.79 -28.42 -11.47
N GLU A 141 -3.88 -28.75 -12.18
CA GLU A 141 -4.56 -27.80 -13.04
C GLU A 141 -5.47 -26.89 -12.22
N LEU A 142 -6.22 -27.46 -11.30
CA LEU A 142 -7.09 -26.74 -10.37
C LEU A 142 -6.28 -25.86 -9.42
N GLU A 143 -5.18 -26.39 -8.88
CA GLU A 143 -4.24 -25.64 -8.04
C GLU A 143 -3.69 -24.39 -8.76
N ARG A 144 -3.21 -24.55 -10.00
CA ARG A 144 -2.72 -23.40 -10.79
C ARG A 144 -3.78 -22.34 -11.02
N PHE A 145 -5.00 -22.77 -11.30
CA PHE A 145 -6.12 -21.84 -11.45
C PHE A 145 -6.44 -21.15 -10.12
N ALA A 146 -6.54 -21.91 -9.03
CA ALA A 146 -6.80 -21.39 -7.69
C ALA A 146 -5.76 -20.36 -7.26
N VAL A 147 -4.47 -20.63 -7.48
CA VAL A 147 -3.38 -19.70 -7.16
C VAL A 147 -3.51 -18.39 -7.94
N GLN A 148 -3.83 -18.43 -9.24
CA GLN A 148 -3.96 -17.21 -10.05
C GLN A 148 -5.21 -16.40 -9.66
N ALA A 149 -6.34 -17.07 -9.47
CA ALA A 149 -7.57 -16.46 -9.02
C ALA A 149 -7.41 -15.88 -7.60
N GLY A 150 -6.84 -16.67 -6.70
CA GLY A 150 -6.57 -16.29 -5.31
C GLY A 150 -5.62 -15.10 -5.19
N ASN A 151 -4.56 -15.03 -6.02
CA ASN A 151 -3.70 -13.85 -6.07
C ASN A 151 -4.49 -12.57 -6.41
N SER A 152 -5.42 -12.64 -7.35
CA SER A 152 -6.27 -11.51 -7.72
C SER A 152 -7.19 -11.08 -6.58
N VAL A 153 -7.80 -12.05 -5.89
CA VAL A 153 -8.63 -11.82 -4.69
C VAL A 153 -7.80 -11.22 -3.57
N PHE A 154 -6.61 -11.79 -3.31
CA PHE A 154 -5.68 -11.28 -2.30
C PHE A 154 -5.27 -9.83 -2.55
N ALA A 155 -4.90 -9.51 -3.78
CA ALA A 155 -4.53 -8.18 -4.17
C ALA A 155 -5.65 -7.15 -3.98
N ALA A 156 -6.91 -7.56 -4.22
CA ALA A 156 -8.07 -6.68 -4.12
C ALA A 156 -8.58 -6.50 -2.67
N HIS A 157 -8.51 -7.54 -1.83
CA HIS A 157 -9.22 -7.59 -0.55
C HIS A 157 -8.33 -7.78 0.67
N CYS A 158 -7.15 -8.40 0.52
CA CYS A 158 -6.31 -8.82 1.66
C CYS A 158 -5.04 -7.97 1.79
N SER A 159 -4.48 -7.51 0.68
CA SER A 159 -3.19 -6.80 0.62
C SER A 159 -3.17 -5.48 1.40
N GLN A 160 -4.33 -4.86 1.64
CA GLN A 160 -4.45 -3.61 2.40
C GLN A 160 -4.00 -3.77 3.86
N CYS A 161 -4.24 -4.96 4.45
CA CYS A 161 -3.83 -5.30 5.80
C CYS A 161 -2.57 -6.17 5.79
N HIS A 162 -2.54 -7.26 5.00
CA HIS A 162 -1.44 -8.21 5.00
C HIS A 162 -0.24 -7.83 4.14
N GLY A 163 -0.29 -6.67 3.46
CA GLY A 163 0.76 -6.24 2.53
C GLY A 163 0.67 -6.93 1.16
N THR A 164 1.28 -6.35 0.13
CA THR A 164 1.16 -6.79 -1.27
C THR A 164 1.69 -8.21 -1.52
N GLY A 165 2.58 -8.71 -0.67
CA GLY A 165 3.14 -10.06 -0.76
C GLY A 165 2.84 -10.92 0.46
N GLY A 166 1.94 -10.51 1.33
CA GLY A 166 1.61 -11.27 2.54
C GLY A 166 2.57 -11.06 3.71
N ALA A 167 3.51 -10.11 3.64
CA ALA A 167 4.52 -9.87 4.69
C ALA A 167 3.96 -9.29 6.01
N GLY A 168 2.67 -8.93 6.03
CA GLY A 168 2.04 -8.32 7.19
C GLY A 168 2.47 -6.87 7.45
N VAL A 169 1.97 -6.30 8.54
CA VAL A 169 2.40 -4.99 9.06
C VAL A 169 2.47 -5.09 10.59
N GLN A 170 3.66 -5.37 11.11
CA GLN A 170 3.90 -5.61 12.53
C GLN A 170 3.38 -4.47 13.44
N ALA A 171 3.63 -3.21 13.08
CA ALA A 171 3.17 -2.06 13.88
C ALA A 171 1.64 -1.98 14.03
N ALA A 172 0.88 -2.60 13.12
CA ALA A 172 -0.57 -2.63 13.11
C ALA A 172 -1.15 -3.99 13.54
N GLY A 173 -0.30 -4.97 13.85
CA GLY A 173 -0.72 -6.31 14.26
C GLY A 173 -1.32 -7.14 13.13
N TYR A 174 -0.97 -6.86 11.87
CA TYR A 174 -1.37 -7.69 10.75
C TYR A 174 -0.32 -8.79 10.51
N PRO A 175 -0.73 -10.07 10.60
CA PRO A 175 0.22 -11.18 10.56
C PRO A 175 0.96 -11.30 9.23
N ASN A 176 2.20 -11.76 9.33
CA ASN A 176 3.01 -12.17 8.20
C ASN A 176 2.55 -13.57 7.74
N LEU A 177 2.10 -13.66 6.51
CA LEU A 177 1.60 -14.91 5.89
C LEU A 177 2.70 -15.66 5.12
N LEU A 178 3.97 -15.22 5.23
CA LEU A 178 5.13 -15.83 4.56
C LEU A 178 5.89 -16.81 5.46
N THR A 179 5.43 -16.98 6.70
CA THR A 179 6.04 -17.88 7.69
C THR A 179 5.17 -19.10 7.91
N ASP A 180 5.74 -20.14 8.47
CA ASP A 180 5.06 -21.34 8.94
C ASP A 180 4.50 -21.21 10.37
N ASP A 181 4.54 -20.00 10.93
CA ASP A 181 4.00 -19.68 12.26
C ASP A 181 2.54 -19.24 12.14
N TRP A 182 1.64 -20.22 12.19
CA TRP A 182 0.20 -20.03 12.05
C TRP A 182 -0.50 -19.88 13.40
N LEU A 183 -1.18 -18.74 13.61
CA LEU A 183 -1.95 -18.49 14.85
C LEU A 183 -3.16 -19.41 15.01
N TRP A 184 -3.83 -19.73 13.91
CA TRP A 184 -5.08 -20.49 13.90
C TRP A 184 -5.02 -21.76 13.05
N GLY A 185 -3.82 -22.26 12.81
CA GLY A 185 -3.56 -23.40 11.93
C GLY A 185 -3.21 -22.96 10.50
N GLY A 186 -2.41 -23.77 9.84
CA GLY A 186 -1.89 -23.53 8.50
C GLY A 186 -2.40 -24.53 7.46
N THR A 187 -3.37 -25.39 7.79
CA THR A 187 -4.04 -26.25 6.82
C THR A 187 -4.91 -25.44 5.86
N LEU A 188 -5.24 -25.98 4.72
CA LEU A 188 -6.14 -25.29 3.79
C LEU A 188 -7.49 -24.98 4.42
N GLU A 189 -8.00 -25.90 5.24
CA GLU A 189 -9.25 -25.74 5.97
C GLU A 189 -9.16 -24.62 7.01
N ASP A 190 -8.09 -24.54 7.78
CA ASP A 190 -7.88 -23.48 8.77
C ASP A 190 -7.81 -22.12 8.14
N ILE A 191 -7.10 -22.02 7.01
CA ILE A 191 -6.99 -20.77 6.26
C ILE A 191 -8.34 -20.41 5.65
N HIS A 192 -9.05 -21.39 5.06
CA HIS A 192 -10.39 -21.21 4.52
C HIS A 192 -11.35 -20.65 5.59
N ASP A 193 -11.42 -21.29 6.75
CA ASP A 193 -12.28 -20.87 7.87
C ASP A 193 -11.93 -19.47 8.36
N SER A 194 -10.63 -19.17 8.49
CA SER A 194 -10.18 -17.83 8.90
C SER A 194 -10.58 -16.75 7.88
N VAL A 195 -10.58 -17.07 6.58
CA VAL A 195 -11.03 -16.14 5.54
C VAL A 195 -12.55 -16.05 5.50
N ALA A 196 -13.25 -17.18 5.57
CA ALA A 196 -14.71 -17.22 5.48
C ALA A 196 -15.36 -16.45 6.64
N HIS A 197 -14.98 -16.76 7.87
CA HIS A 197 -15.65 -16.31 9.09
C HIS A 197 -14.94 -15.16 9.80
N GLY A 198 -13.65 -14.95 9.52
CA GLY A 198 -12.85 -13.93 10.18
C GLY A 198 -12.40 -14.31 11.59
N ILE A 199 -11.79 -13.34 12.26
CA ILE A 199 -11.26 -13.51 13.62
C ILE A 199 -11.73 -12.32 14.44
N ARG A 200 -12.34 -12.58 15.61
CA ARG A 200 -12.96 -11.56 16.51
C ARG A 200 -13.92 -10.62 15.75
N ASN A 201 -14.65 -11.17 14.79
CA ASN A 201 -15.61 -10.45 13.97
C ASN A 201 -17.02 -10.63 14.54
N GLU A 202 -17.60 -9.55 15.06
CA GLU A 202 -18.91 -9.57 15.74
C GLU A 202 -20.10 -9.85 14.80
N THR A 203 -19.91 -9.77 13.48
CA THR A 203 -20.99 -9.94 12.50
C THR A 203 -21.16 -11.38 12.03
N ASP A 204 -20.19 -12.25 12.28
CA ASP A 204 -20.25 -13.67 11.92
C ASP A 204 -20.22 -14.53 13.18
N PRO A 205 -21.25 -15.36 13.42
CA PRO A 205 -21.32 -16.19 14.62
C PRO A 205 -20.28 -17.34 14.65
N ASP A 206 -19.73 -17.70 13.51
CA ASP A 206 -18.70 -18.73 13.36
C ASP A 206 -17.27 -18.15 13.36
N ALA A 207 -17.15 -16.82 13.58
CA ALA A 207 -15.84 -16.18 13.70
C ALA A 207 -15.03 -16.78 14.83
N ARG A 208 -13.75 -16.99 14.60
CA ARG A 208 -12.82 -17.41 15.66
C ARG A 208 -12.69 -16.30 16.68
N ASP A 209 -12.99 -16.61 17.95
CA ASP A 209 -12.98 -15.62 19.04
C ASP A 209 -12.16 -16.12 20.21
N SER A 210 -11.05 -15.47 20.45
CA SER A 210 -10.19 -15.65 21.61
C SER A 210 -9.37 -14.38 21.82
N GLN A 211 -9.26 -13.94 23.05
CA GLN A 211 -8.53 -12.75 23.43
C GLN A 211 -7.78 -12.95 24.73
N MET A 212 -6.51 -12.57 24.77
CA MET A 212 -5.71 -12.53 25.98
C MET A 212 -6.32 -11.50 26.96
N PRO A 213 -6.38 -11.75 28.26
CA PRO A 213 -6.80 -10.73 29.23
C PRO A 213 -5.85 -9.50 29.22
N ALA A 214 -6.40 -8.31 29.50
CA ALA A 214 -5.61 -7.09 29.67
C ALA A 214 -5.03 -7.06 31.11
N PHE A 215 -3.95 -7.78 31.35
CA PHE A 215 -3.45 -8.08 32.69
C PHE A 215 -3.16 -6.84 33.52
N GLY A 216 -2.60 -5.79 32.91
CA GLY A 216 -2.34 -4.53 33.61
C GLY A 216 -3.61 -3.69 33.81
N GLU A 217 -4.39 -3.46 32.76
CA GLU A 217 -5.60 -2.63 32.83
C GLU A 217 -6.65 -3.22 33.78
N MET A 218 -6.76 -4.56 33.84
CA MET A 218 -7.65 -5.27 34.76
C MET A 218 -7.08 -5.40 36.17
N GLY A 219 -5.82 -4.99 36.40
CA GLY A 219 -5.15 -5.11 37.71
C GLY A 219 -4.89 -6.56 38.11
N MET A 220 -4.75 -7.47 37.17
CA MET A 220 -4.42 -8.88 37.40
C MET A 220 -2.94 -9.08 37.72
N LEU A 221 -2.07 -8.27 37.10
CA LEU A 221 -0.64 -8.16 37.36
C LEU A 221 -0.29 -6.69 37.62
N ASP A 222 0.64 -6.45 38.51
CA ASP A 222 1.22 -5.12 38.72
C ASP A 222 2.38 -4.86 37.74
N ASP A 223 2.92 -3.64 37.78
CA ASP A 223 3.98 -3.23 36.83
C ASP A 223 5.27 -4.06 36.99
N GLU A 224 5.63 -4.47 38.21
CA GLU A 224 6.81 -5.29 38.49
C GLU A 224 6.62 -6.71 38.00
N GLU A 225 5.43 -7.30 38.24
CA GLU A 225 5.07 -8.63 37.76
C GLU A 225 5.04 -8.68 36.20
N ILE A 226 4.56 -7.63 35.55
CA ILE A 226 4.61 -7.50 34.09
C ILE A 226 6.04 -7.47 33.59
N ASP A 227 6.95 -6.69 34.23
CA ASP A 227 8.35 -6.67 33.84
C ASP A 227 9.03 -8.03 33.99
N GLN A 228 8.75 -8.74 35.07
CA GLN A 228 9.25 -10.10 35.31
C GLN A 228 8.78 -11.08 34.21
N VAL A 229 7.50 -11.04 33.86
CA VAL A 229 6.95 -11.90 32.77
C VAL A 229 7.58 -11.54 31.43
N ILE A 230 7.81 -10.26 31.12
CA ILE A 230 8.47 -9.84 29.87
C ILE A 230 9.86 -10.45 29.78
N GLU A 231 10.68 -10.38 30.86
CA GLU A 231 12.03 -10.93 30.83
C GLU A 231 12.02 -12.46 30.67
N PHE A 232 11.04 -13.15 31.26
CA PHE A 232 10.86 -14.58 31.03
C PHE A 232 10.48 -14.88 29.57
N VAL A 233 9.54 -14.16 28.97
CA VAL A 233 9.15 -14.33 27.55
C VAL A 233 10.34 -14.06 26.62
N LEU A 234 11.15 -13.03 26.89
CA LEU A 234 12.38 -12.78 26.14
C LEU A 234 13.37 -13.96 26.26
N SER A 235 13.44 -14.61 27.44
CA SER A 235 14.27 -15.81 27.60
C SER A 235 13.77 -16.98 26.77
N LEU A 236 12.46 -17.20 26.69
CA LEU A 236 11.85 -18.27 25.86
C LEU A 236 12.20 -18.08 24.38
N SER A 237 12.14 -16.87 23.87
CA SER A 237 12.46 -16.53 22.48
C SER A 237 13.96 -16.42 22.18
N GLY A 238 14.83 -16.69 23.16
CA GLY A 238 16.28 -16.62 23.03
C GLY A 238 16.84 -15.22 22.84
N GLN A 239 16.11 -14.20 23.29
CA GLN A 239 16.53 -12.80 23.27
C GLN A 239 17.33 -12.43 24.52
N GLU A 240 18.02 -11.28 24.48
CA GLU A 240 18.71 -10.72 25.65
C GLU A 240 17.70 -10.33 26.73
N HIS A 241 17.86 -10.88 27.93
CA HIS A 241 16.94 -10.73 29.05
C HIS A 241 17.71 -10.56 30.38
N ASP A 242 17.01 -10.05 31.39
CA ASP A 242 17.49 -9.99 32.78
C ASP A 242 17.11 -11.29 33.51
N ALA A 243 18.12 -12.11 33.83
CA ALA A 243 17.89 -13.39 34.47
C ALA A 243 17.31 -13.28 35.89
N ASP A 244 17.64 -12.20 36.62
CA ASP A 244 17.15 -11.97 37.98
C ASP A 244 15.64 -11.65 38.01
N LEU A 245 15.12 -11.04 36.93
CA LEU A 245 13.71 -10.78 36.72
C LEU A 245 12.98 -11.97 36.04
N ALA A 246 13.66 -12.68 35.15
CA ALA A 246 13.09 -13.82 34.45
C ALA A 246 12.76 -14.99 35.39
N GLU A 247 13.55 -15.22 36.44
CA GLU A 247 13.30 -16.32 37.40
C GLU A 247 11.94 -16.20 38.09
N PRO A 248 11.56 -15.09 38.75
CA PRO A 248 10.20 -14.93 39.28
C PRO A 248 9.14 -14.83 38.17
N GLY A 249 9.47 -14.27 37.00
CA GLY A 249 8.60 -14.20 35.84
C GLY A 249 8.12 -15.57 35.33
N ALA A 250 8.97 -16.62 35.48
CA ALA A 250 8.61 -17.98 35.12
C ALA A 250 7.44 -18.52 35.97
N GLU A 251 7.40 -18.23 37.26
CA GLU A 251 6.29 -18.65 38.13
C GLU A 251 4.98 -17.98 37.75
N ILE A 252 5.03 -16.67 37.44
CA ILE A 252 3.86 -15.91 36.98
C ILE A 252 3.39 -16.42 35.64
N TYR A 253 4.31 -16.67 34.70
CA TYR A 253 3.99 -17.22 33.38
C TYR A 253 3.25 -18.57 33.49
N GLN A 254 3.76 -19.48 34.29
CA GLN A 254 3.13 -20.79 34.50
C GLN A 254 1.71 -20.66 35.10
N ALA A 255 1.48 -19.68 35.96
CA ALA A 255 0.20 -19.47 36.61
C ALA A 255 -0.82 -18.75 35.71
N GLN A 256 -0.40 -17.84 34.86
CA GLN A 256 -1.30 -16.91 34.15
C GLN A 256 -1.27 -17.06 32.62
N CYS A 257 -0.17 -17.51 32.02
CA CYS A 257 0.07 -17.47 30.58
C CYS A 257 0.11 -18.86 29.94
N ALA A 258 0.69 -19.83 30.63
CA ALA A 258 0.96 -21.17 30.08
C ALA A 258 -0.30 -21.93 29.63
N ALA A 259 -1.47 -21.62 30.21
CA ALA A 259 -2.73 -22.23 29.81
C ALA A 259 -3.12 -21.96 28.34
N CYS A 260 -2.66 -20.84 27.80
CA CYS A 260 -2.92 -20.46 26.39
C CYS A 260 -1.66 -20.54 25.54
N HIS A 261 -0.48 -20.13 26.09
CA HIS A 261 0.74 -20.06 25.32
C HIS A 261 1.63 -21.30 25.41
N GLY A 262 1.19 -22.34 26.14
CA GLY A 262 1.99 -23.54 26.38
C GLY A 262 3.01 -23.37 27.52
N GLN A 263 3.53 -24.46 28.05
CA GLN A 263 4.46 -24.43 29.18
C GLN A 263 5.86 -23.92 28.80
N GLU A 264 6.25 -24.18 27.57
CA GLU A 264 7.54 -23.77 26.99
C GLU A 264 7.38 -22.62 25.98
N GLY A 265 6.17 -22.04 25.84
CA GLY A 265 5.88 -20.96 24.90
C GLY A 265 5.52 -21.40 23.50
N GLU A 266 5.16 -22.67 23.33
CA GLU A 266 4.87 -23.28 22.02
C GLU A 266 3.57 -22.78 21.36
N GLY A 267 2.74 -22.04 22.09
CA GLY A 267 1.44 -21.52 21.61
C GLY A 267 0.33 -22.57 21.62
N GLU A 268 -0.89 -22.14 21.29
CA GLU A 268 -2.05 -23.05 21.15
C GLU A 268 -2.94 -22.57 19.99
N ARG A 269 -2.89 -23.27 18.86
CA ARG A 269 -3.59 -22.87 17.63
C ARG A 269 -5.10 -22.93 17.74
N SER A 270 -5.65 -23.80 18.57
CA SER A 270 -7.10 -23.88 18.80
C SER A 270 -7.66 -22.63 19.50
N LEU A 271 -6.78 -21.90 20.18
CA LEU A 271 -7.06 -20.63 20.86
C LEU A 271 -6.53 -19.41 20.12
N GLY A 272 -5.80 -19.61 19.03
CA GLY A 272 -5.10 -18.51 18.34
C GLY A 272 -4.07 -17.81 19.21
N ALA A 273 -3.52 -18.52 20.20
CA ALA A 273 -2.47 -18.03 21.07
C ALA A 273 -1.11 -18.23 20.38
N PRO A 274 -0.35 -17.15 20.13
CA PRO A 274 0.93 -17.24 19.43
C PRO A 274 1.98 -18.02 20.22
N ALA A 275 2.90 -18.64 19.50
CA ALA A 275 4.15 -19.15 20.06
C ALA A 275 4.99 -17.96 20.57
N LEU A 276 5.68 -18.18 21.70
CA LEU A 276 6.55 -17.19 22.36
C LEU A 276 7.99 -17.69 22.46
N ASP A 277 8.27 -18.89 21.93
CA ASP A 277 9.57 -19.54 21.89
C ASP A 277 10.39 -19.19 20.64
N ASN A 278 9.84 -18.35 19.77
CA ASN A 278 10.47 -17.88 18.54
C ASN A 278 10.54 -16.33 18.50
N GLN A 279 11.00 -15.77 17.37
CA GLN A 279 11.14 -14.32 17.18
C GLN A 279 10.15 -13.75 16.16
N ILE A 280 9.01 -14.41 15.95
CA ILE A 280 7.94 -13.96 15.06
C ILE A 280 6.88 -13.27 15.90
N TRP A 281 6.89 -11.95 15.91
CA TRP A 281 6.04 -11.14 16.75
C TRP A 281 4.99 -10.38 15.95
N LEU A 282 3.74 -10.48 16.39
CA LEU A 282 2.62 -9.78 15.74
C LEU A 282 2.67 -8.26 15.94
N TYR A 283 3.11 -7.79 17.12
CA TYR A 283 3.14 -6.38 17.49
C TYR A 283 4.53 -5.85 17.84
N GLY A 284 5.55 -6.68 17.70
CA GLY A 284 6.92 -6.41 18.12
C GLY A 284 7.29 -7.22 19.36
N GLY A 285 8.60 -7.57 19.45
CA GLY A 285 9.16 -8.42 20.48
C GLY A 285 10.14 -7.69 21.40
N ASP A 286 10.20 -6.36 21.35
CA ASP A 286 10.96 -5.57 22.32
C ASP A 286 10.15 -5.38 23.62
N ARG A 287 10.84 -4.96 24.70
CA ARG A 287 10.23 -4.82 26.04
C ARG A 287 9.02 -3.90 26.04
N ASP A 288 9.09 -2.78 25.34
CA ASP A 288 7.99 -1.80 25.31
C ASP A 288 6.77 -2.37 24.58
N ALA A 289 6.99 -3.06 23.46
CA ALA A 289 5.93 -3.71 22.69
C ALA A 289 5.29 -4.87 23.47
N LEU A 290 6.09 -5.70 24.16
CA LEU A 290 5.57 -6.78 25.01
C LEU A 290 4.78 -6.23 26.19
N ARG A 291 5.29 -5.17 26.84
CA ARG A 291 4.57 -4.49 27.93
C ARG A 291 3.21 -3.99 27.47
N GLU A 292 3.15 -3.28 26.35
CA GLU A 292 1.89 -2.77 25.81
C GLU A 292 0.92 -3.89 25.48
N THR A 293 1.41 -5.01 24.95
CA THR A 293 0.59 -6.17 24.61
C THR A 293 0.03 -6.84 25.88
N ILE A 294 0.85 -7.07 26.89
CA ILE A 294 0.43 -7.71 28.14
C ILE A 294 -0.50 -6.79 28.93
N TYR A 295 -0.17 -5.50 28.99
CA TYR A 295 -0.92 -4.52 29.79
C TYR A 295 -2.34 -4.30 29.22
N TYR A 296 -2.47 -4.07 27.89
CA TYR A 296 -3.73 -3.68 27.23
C TYR A 296 -4.42 -4.78 26.43
N SER A 297 -3.81 -5.95 26.28
CA SER A 297 -4.37 -7.02 25.44
C SER A 297 -4.60 -6.60 23.98
N ARG A 298 -3.55 -6.25 23.27
CA ARG A 298 -3.67 -5.87 21.87
C ARG A 298 -4.18 -7.06 21.04
N ALA A 299 -5.29 -6.85 20.35
CA ALA A 299 -5.90 -7.85 19.49
C ALA A 299 -6.44 -7.21 18.21
N GLY A 300 -6.14 -7.80 17.07
CA GLY A 300 -6.67 -7.36 15.78
C GLY A 300 -7.98 -8.05 15.43
N VAL A 301 -8.76 -7.45 14.53
CA VAL A 301 -9.96 -8.03 13.97
C VAL A 301 -9.74 -8.32 12.50
N MET A 302 -10.02 -9.56 12.06
CA MET A 302 -10.12 -9.92 10.66
C MET A 302 -11.60 -10.01 10.29
N PRO A 303 -12.08 -9.25 9.29
CA PRO A 303 -13.49 -9.33 8.89
C PRO A 303 -13.78 -10.69 8.22
N ALA A 304 -15.02 -11.15 8.34
CA ALA A 304 -15.53 -12.26 7.55
C ALA A 304 -15.66 -11.87 6.07
N PHE A 305 -15.28 -12.76 5.18
CA PHE A 305 -15.38 -12.53 3.74
C PHE A 305 -16.50 -13.34 3.08
N SER A 306 -17.17 -14.26 3.78
CA SER A 306 -18.29 -15.06 3.26
C SER A 306 -19.45 -14.23 2.70
N GLU A 307 -19.69 -13.02 3.22
CA GLU A 307 -20.70 -12.11 2.70
C GLU A 307 -20.26 -11.27 1.49
N ARG A 308 -18.95 -11.26 1.19
CA ARG A 308 -18.32 -10.37 0.18
C ARG A 308 -17.74 -11.10 -1.00
N LEU A 309 -17.29 -12.33 -0.77
CA LEU A 309 -16.66 -13.20 -1.76
C LEU A 309 -17.52 -14.44 -1.96
N ARG A 310 -17.46 -14.97 -3.18
CA ARG A 310 -18.07 -16.27 -3.50
C ARG A 310 -17.21 -17.37 -2.87
N GLU A 311 -17.82 -18.49 -2.56
CA GLU A 311 -17.13 -19.67 -1.99
C GLU A 311 -15.90 -20.09 -2.83
N ALA A 312 -16.00 -20.11 -4.15
CA ALA A 312 -14.88 -20.42 -5.03
C ALA A 312 -13.71 -19.41 -4.90
N GLU A 313 -14.00 -18.13 -4.60
CA GLU A 313 -12.98 -17.08 -4.38
C GLU A 313 -12.30 -17.25 -3.03
N ILE A 314 -13.07 -17.64 -2.00
CA ILE A 314 -12.53 -17.95 -0.67
C ILE A 314 -11.58 -19.15 -0.75
N ARG A 315 -11.99 -20.23 -1.43
CA ARG A 315 -11.16 -21.41 -1.66
C ARG A 315 -9.91 -21.08 -2.47
N ALA A 316 -10.05 -20.28 -3.51
CA ALA A 316 -8.92 -19.86 -4.34
C ALA A 316 -7.89 -19.04 -3.52
N VAL A 317 -8.35 -18.09 -2.70
CA VAL A 317 -7.44 -17.29 -1.88
C VAL A 317 -6.82 -18.10 -0.74
N ALA A 318 -7.51 -19.09 -0.19
CA ALA A 318 -6.95 -20.02 0.78
C ALA A 318 -5.77 -20.82 0.18
N VAL A 319 -5.94 -21.37 -1.02
CA VAL A 319 -4.86 -22.05 -1.76
C VAL A 319 -3.68 -21.10 -2.03
N TYR A 320 -3.96 -19.86 -2.43
CA TYR A 320 -2.92 -18.86 -2.65
C TYR A 320 -2.14 -18.53 -1.38
N VAL A 321 -2.83 -18.29 -0.26
CA VAL A 321 -2.19 -17.97 1.03
C VAL A 321 -1.40 -19.16 1.55
N HIS A 322 -1.95 -20.36 1.48
CA HIS A 322 -1.27 -21.60 1.90
C HIS A 322 0.09 -21.78 1.24
N GLN A 323 0.24 -21.47 -0.04
CA GLN A 323 1.53 -21.59 -0.74
C GLN A 323 2.52 -20.46 -0.41
N LEU A 324 2.08 -19.31 0.15
CA LEU A 324 2.98 -18.19 0.45
C LEU A 324 3.96 -18.51 1.57
N GLY A 325 3.47 -19.10 2.66
CA GLY A 325 4.25 -19.40 3.88
C GLY A 325 4.62 -20.85 4.07
N GLY A 326 4.36 -21.70 3.08
CA GLY A 326 4.60 -23.12 3.23
C GLY A 326 3.61 -23.75 4.21
N GLY A 327 2.32 -23.58 3.95
CA GLY A 327 1.23 -24.17 4.75
C GLY A 327 1.39 -25.65 5.05
N GLU A 328 0.67 -26.14 6.00
CA GLU A 328 0.78 -27.48 6.61
C GLU A 328 0.11 -28.55 5.78
#